data_fe37589732f629bc66be5fca1f6e0614
#
_entry.id   fe37589732f629bc66be5fca1f6e0614
#
_cell.length_a   1.000
_cell.length_b   1.000
_cell.length_c   1.000
_cell.angle_alpha   90.00
_cell.angle_beta   90.00
_cell.angle_gamma   90.00
#
_symmetry.space_group_name_H-M   'P 1'
#
loop_
_entity.id
_entity.type
_entity.pdbx_description
1 polymer ?
#
loop_
_entity_poly.entity_id
_entity_poly.type
_entity_poly.pdbx_seq_one_letter_code
_entity_poly.pdbx_strand_id
1 'polypeptide(L)'
;MKVAIIGATGYGGIELIRLLEQHPYFSIASLHSFSQVGESITNVYPHFQNVLVHTLQEINAEEIKKKAEIVFLATPAGVSAELTPKLLAVGLKVIDLSGDFRMKDPFIYEQWYKRAAAKEEVLSEAVYGLSEWKRSEIQNTNLIANPGCFATAALLAILPLVRSGMIEEDSIIIDAKSGVSGAGKTPTTMTHFPELYDNLHIYKVNEHQHVPEIEQMLAEWNRNTKPITFSTHLIPISRGIMVTLYAKVKREMEIEQLQKLYEETYEQSAFIRIRMQGELPSPKEVRGSNYCDMGVAYDERTGRVTVVSVIDNMMKGAAGQAIQNANIVAGLEETTGLQHMPLYL
;
A
#
# COMPACT_ATOMS: atom_id res chain seq x y z
N MET A 1 21.65 -8.06 -3.31
CA MET A 1 21.36 -6.91 -4.19
C MET A 1 21.43 -5.61 -3.39
N LYS A 2 21.90 -4.56 -4.01
CA LYS A 2 22.04 -3.25 -3.36
C LYS A 2 20.84 -2.37 -3.72
N VAL A 3 20.29 -1.65 -2.73
CA VAL A 3 19.11 -0.81 -2.89
C VAL A 3 19.39 0.62 -2.45
N ALA A 4 18.70 1.58 -3.04
CA ALA A 4 18.70 2.98 -2.64
C ALA A 4 17.30 3.40 -2.20
N ILE A 5 17.22 4.35 -1.27
CA ILE A 5 15.96 4.91 -0.78
C ILE A 5 15.98 6.42 -1.01
N ILE A 6 15.03 6.93 -1.79
CA ILE A 6 14.79 8.36 -1.96
C ILE A 6 13.57 8.74 -1.12
N GLY A 7 13.70 9.80 -0.31
CA GLY A 7 12.71 10.16 0.70
C GLY A 7 12.93 9.44 2.05
N ALA A 8 14.19 9.12 2.35
CA ALA A 8 14.60 8.34 3.54
C ALA A 8 14.15 8.93 4.88
N THR A 9 13.83 10.23 4.94
CA THR A 9 13.44 10.93 6.17
C THR A 9 11.93 11.03 6.40
N GLY A 10 11.11 10.51 5.49
CA GLY A 10 9.67 10.34 5.66
C GLY A 10 9.32 9.05 6.41
N TYR A 11 8.08 8.89 6.88
CA TYR A 11 7.64 7.67 7.59
C TYR A 11 7.78 6.41 6.73
N GLY A 12 7.45 6.47 5.43
CA GLY A 12 7.66 5.34 4.51
C GLY A 12 9.14 4.99 4.35
N GLY A 13 10.00 6.01 4.25
CA GLY A 13 11.46 5.82 4.15
C GLY A 13 12.06 5.19 5.40
N ILE A 14 11.63 5.62 6.59
CA ILE A 14 12.10 5.03 7.86
C ILE A 14 11.67 3.58 7.98
N GLU A 15 10.44 3.27 7.60
CA GLU A 15 9.94 1.89 7.66
C GLU A 15 10.67 1.00 6.65
N LEU A 16 10.99 1.50 5.44
CA LEU A 16 11.85 0.79 4.48
C LEU A 16 13.23 0.53 5.07
N ILE A 17 13.87 1.53 5.71
CA ILE A 17 15.17 1.36 6.37
C ILE A 17 15.09 0.26 7.42
N ARG A 18 14.11 0.30 8.32
CA ARG A 18 13.93 -0.68 9.38
C ARG A 18 13.83 -2.12 8.87
N LEU A 19 13.12 -2.31 7.76
CA LEU A 19 12.91 -3.63 7.17
C LEU A 19 14.14 -4.09 6.37
N LEU A 20 14.74 -3.19 5.60
CA LEU A 20 15.89 -3.53 4.73
C LEU A 20 17.17 -3.81 5.51
N GLU A 21 17.36 -3.20 6.68
CA GLU A 21 18.50 -3.50 7.58
C GLU A 21 18.46 -4.94 8.12
N GLN A 22 17.29 -5.55 8.16
CA GLN A 22 17.10 -6.93 8.59
C GLN A 22 16.92 -7.90 7.41
N HIS A 23 16.96 -7.40 6.17
CA HIS A 23 16.69 -8.20 5.00
C HIS A 23 17.93 -9.03 4.59
N PRO A 24 17.81 -10.37 4.43
CA PRO A 24 18.98 -11.23 4.22
C PRO A 24 19.68 -11.02 2.87
N TYR A 25 18.99 -10.50 1.85
CA TYR A 25 19.54 -10.37 0.50
C TYR A 25 19.62 -8.93 -0.02
N PHE A 26 18.86 -7.99 0.56
CA PHE A 26 18.99 -6.58 0.23
C PHE A 26 19.89 -5.87 1.25
N SER A 27 20.71 -4.94 0.76
CA SER A 27 21.51 -4.07 1.61
C SER A 27 21.35 -2.61 1.14
N ILE A 28 21.16 -1.70 2.08
CA ILE A 28 21.04 -0.28 1.78
C ILE A 28 22.40 0.25 1.32
N ALA A 29 22.47 0.70 0.06
CA ALA A 29 23.69 1.29 -0.51
C ALA A 29 23.75 2.80 -0.34
N SER A 30 22.58 3.48 -0.39
CA SER A 30 22.52 4.92 -0.21
C SER A 30 21.12 5.38 0.23
N LEU A 31 21.09 6.46 1.00
CA LEU A 31 19.91 7.17 1.44
C LEU A 31 19.91 8.58 0.88
N HIS A 32 18.78 9.04 0.36
CA HIS A 32 18.64 10.30 -0.30
C HIS A 32 17.51 11.15 0.30
N SER A 33 17.75 12.44 0.40
CA SER A 33 16.78 13.44 0.87
C SER A 33 16.94 14.72 0.06
N PHE A 34 15.85 15.48 -0.13
CA PHE A 34 15.90 16.79 -0.76
C PHE A 34 16.37 17.90 0.19
N SER A 35 16.02 17.81 1.46
CA SER A 35 16.17 18.93 2.42
C SER A 35 17.29 18.74 3.42
N GLN A 36 17.89 17.56 3.50
CA GLN A 36 18.85 17.21 4.57
C GLN A 36 20.13 16.55 4.01
N VAL A 37 20.54 16.99 2.81
CA VAL A 37 21.76 16.52 2.16
C VAL A 37 22.98 16.84 3.03
N GLY A 38 23.89 15.87 3.19
CA GLY A 38 25.10 15.97 4.00
C GLY A 38 24.90 15.65 5.48
N GLU A 39 23.66 15.52 5.97
CA GLU A 39 23.39 15.14 7.35
C GLU A 39 23.44 13.63 7.55
N SER A 40 23.85 13.20 8.74
CA SER A 40 23.69 11.80 9.14
C SER A 40 22.21 11.49 9.38
N ILE A 41 21.76 10.31 8.95
CA ILE A 41 20.41 9.83 9.26
C ILE A 41 20.15 9.76 10.77
N THR A 42 21.19 9.55 11.56
CA THR A 42 21.14 9.52 13.03
C THR A 42 20.88 10.89 13.68
N ASN A 43 21.21 11.98 12.99
CA ASN A 43 20.85 13.33 13.45
C ASN A 43 19.35 13.58 13.33
N VAL A 44 18.75 13.01 12.27
CA VAL A 44 17.30 13.10 12.03
C VAL A 44 16.52 12.13 12.92
N TYR A 45 17.10 10.96 13.13
CA TYR A 45 16.51 9.84 13.86
C TYR A 45 17.51 9.18 14.81
N PRO A 46 17.65 9.72 16.05
CA PRO A 46 18.65 9.26 17.02
C PRO A 46 18.57 7.77 17.38
N HIS A 47 17.41 7.13 17.22
CA HIS A 47 17.25 5.70 17.49
C HIS A 47 18.02 4.78 16.53
N PHE A 48 18.53 5.31 15.41
CA PHE A 48 19.45 4.60 14.53
C PHE A 48 20.93 4.67 14.97
N GLN A 49 21.23 5.39 16.05
CA GLN A 49 22.59 5.51 16.56
C GLN A 49 23.18 4.13 16.89
N ASN A 50 24.40 3.87 16.44
CA ASN A 50 25.12 2.59 16.57
C ASN A 50 24.47 1.39 15.83
N VAL A 51 23.42 1.61 15.06
CA VAL A 51 22.74 0.59 14.24
C VAL A 51 23.01 0.85 12.76
N LEU A 52 22.84 2.10 12.34
CA LEU A 52 22.94 2.49 10.93
C LEU A 52 23.85 3.71 10.79
N VAL A 53 24.82 3.63 9.87
CA VAL A 53 25.73 4.74 9.58
C VAL A 53 25.59 5.13 8.12
N HIS A 54 24.66 6.05 7.82
CA HIS A 54 24.48 6.60 6.49
C HIS A 54 24.36 8.13 6.52
N THR A 55 25.05 8.76 5.58
CA THR A 55 24.86 10.20 5.28
C THR A 55 23.85 10.34 4.17
N LEU A 56 22.92 11.27 4.31
CA LEU A 56 21.92 11.59 3.31
C LEU A 56 22.58 12.27 2.11
N GLN A 57 22.35 11.73 0.92
CA GLN A 57 23.02 12.11 -0.32
C GLN A 57 22.09 12.91 -1.24
N GLU A 58 22.68 13.65 -2.17
CA GLU A 58 21.96 14.25 -3.28
C GLU A 58 21.37 13.18 -4.21
N ILE A 59 20.29 13.53 -4.90
CA ILE A 59 19.62 12.65 -5.84
C ILE A 59 20.26 12.82 -7.22
N ASN A 60 21.05 11.84 -7.62
CA ASN A 60 21.67 11.77 -8.94
C ASN A 60 21.54 10.32 -9.47
N ALA A 61 20.81 10.14 -10.57
CA ALA A 61 20.49 8.83 -11.10
C ALA A 61 21.75 8.01 -11.46
N GLU A 62 22.76 8.64 -12.08
CA GLU A 62 24.02 8.00 -12.49
C GLU A 62 24.83 7.54 -11.28
N GLU A 63 24.90 8.38 -10.22
CA GLU A 63 25.60 8.02 -8.99
C GLU A 63 24.88 6.93 -8.20
N ILE A 64 23.54 6.93 -8.23
CA ILE A 64 22.73 5.87 -7.64
C ILE A 64 22.95 4.55 -8.38
N LYS A 65 22.97 4.58 -9.73
CA LYS A 65 23.19 3.36 -10.54
C LYS A 65 24.53 2.69 -10.26
N LYS A 66 25.57 3.45 -9.97
CA LYS A 66 26.89 2.89 -9.60
C LYS A 66 26.83 2.09 -8.28
N LYS A 67 25.84 2.35 -7.44
CA LYS A 67 25.74 1.81 -6.07
C LYS A 67 24.60 0.82 -5.88
N ALA A 68 23.51 0.96 -6.63
CA ALA A 68 22.26 0.22 -6.42
C ALA A 68 21.68 -0.35 -7.71
N GLU A 69 20.80 -1.33 -7.56
CA GLU A 69 20.08 -2.00 -8.64
C GLU A 69 18.58 -1.67 -8.58
N ILE A 70 18.06 -1.44 -7.37
CA ILE A 70 16.65 -1.11 -7.08
C ILE A 70 16.60 0.21 -6.31
N VAL A 71 15.63 1.05 -6.64
CA VAL A 71 15.35 2.31 -5.95
C VAL A 71 13.93 2.30 -5.41
N PHE A 72 13.79 2.55 -4.12
CA PHE A 72 12.51 2.82 -3.49
C PHE A 72 12.27 4.34 -3.45
N LEU A 73 11.13 4.79 -3.99
CA LEU A 73 10.70 6.18 -3.95
C LEU A 73 9.63 6.36 -2.87
N ALA A 74 10.03 6.84 -1.70
CA ALA A 74 9.15 7.18 -0.58
C ALA A 74 8.89 8.69 -0.53
N THR A 75 8.55 9.28 -1.65
CA THR A 75 8.42 10.73 -1.87
C THR A 75 6.95 11.17 -1.93
N PRO A 76 6.67 12.46 -1.71
CA PRO A 76 5.34 13.01 -1.99
C PRO A 76 4.95 12.88 -3.47
N ALA A 77 3.65 12.88 -3.75
CA ALA A 77 3.13 12.88 -5.11
C ALA A 77 3.68 14.08 -5.93
N GLY A 78 3.95 13.85 -7.22
CA GLY A 78 4.57 14.78 -8.17
C GLY A 78 6.09 14.64 -8.26
N VAL A 79 6.76 14.23 -7.19
CA VAL A 79 8.22 14.09 -7.16
C VAL A 79 8.68 12.82 -7.89
N SER A 80 8.00 11.72 -7.69
CA SER A 80 8.32 10.45 -8.36
C SER A 80 8.13 10.56 -9.87
N ALA A 81 7.12 11.30 -10.35
CA ALA A 81 6.88 11.56 -11.77
C ALA A 81 8.08 12.20 -12.48
N GLU A 82 8.82 13.07 -11.79
CA GLU A 82 10.01 13.73 -12.31
C GLU A 82 11.28 12.87 -12.25
N LEU A 83 11.42 12.05 -11.21
CA LEU A 83 12.62 11.25 -10.96
C LEU A 83 12.63 9.94 -11.73
N THR A 84 11.51 9.26 -11.81
CA THR A 84 11.40 7.91 -12.36
C THR A 84 11.93 7.78 -13.79
N PRO A 85 11.64 8.70 -14.73
CA PRO A 85 12.19 8.59 -16.10
C PRO A 85 13.73 8.60 -16.11
N LYS A 86 14.36 9.39 -15.24
CA LYS A 86 15.82 9.49 -15.15
C LYS A 86 16.43 8.21 -14.54
N LEU A 87 15.75 7.63 -13.55
CA LEU A 87 16.19 6.38 -12.90
C LEU A 87 16.06 5.18 -13.83
N LEU A 88 14.95 5.09 -14.57
CA LEU A 88 14.73 4.04 -15.59
C LEU A 88 15.74 4.14 -16.75
N ALA A 89 16.03 5.36 -17.22
CA ALA A 89 16.97 5.60 -18.32
C ALA A 89 18.38 5.07 -18.04
N VAL A 90 18.82 5.05 -16.79
CA VAL A 90 20.11 4.47 -16.39
C VAL A 90 19.99 2.98 -16.03
N GLY A 91 18.84 2.36 -16.23
CA GLY A 91 18.60 0.91 -16.02
C GLY A 91 18.42 0.52 -14.56
N LEU A 92 17.92 1.39 -13.70
CA LEU A 92 17.50 1.08 -12.35
C LEU A 92 16.07 0.50 -12.36
N LYS A 93 15.78 -0.43 -11.46
CA LYS A 93 14.42 -0.83 -11.16
C LYS A 93 13.84 0.11 -10.11
N VAL A 94 12.60 0.56 -10.30
CA VAL A 94 11.95 1.57 -9.46
C VAL A 94 10.70 0.98 -8.79
N ILE A 95 10.60 1.15 -7.47
CA ILE A 95 9.40 0.84 -6.70
C ILE A 95 8.90 2.14 -6.09
N ASP A 96 7.81 2.66 -6.65
CA ASP A 96 7.23 3.94 -6.28
C ASP A 96 6.12 3.76 -5.24
N LEU A 97 6.31 4.34 -4.06
CA LEU A 97 5.32 4.35 -2.98
C LEU A 97 4.41 5.60 -3.05
N SER A 98 4.67 6.52 -3.98
CA SER A 98 3.79 7.68 -4.22
C SER A 98 2.52 7.27 -4.99
N GLY A 99 1.71 8.24 -5.35
CA GLY A 99 0.53 7.99 -6.18
C GLY A 99 0.75 8.15 -7.68
N ASP A 100 1.96 8.55 -8.10
CA ASP A 100 2.22 9.14 -9.42
C ASP A 100 2.04 8.15 -10.60
N PHE A 101 2.21 6.86 -10.35
CA PHE A 101 2.13 5.83 -11.38
C PHE A 101 0.98 4.82 -11.20
N ARG A 102 0.07 5.06 -10.22
CA ARG A 102 -1.04 4.15 -9.93
C ARG A 102 -2.15 4.23 -10.97
N MET A 103 -2.41 5.44 -11.50
CA MET A 103 -3.43 5.68 -12.52
C MET A 103 -2.85 5.47 -13.91
N LYS A 104 -3.54 4.69 -14.75
CA LYS A 104 -3.18 4.52 -16.17
C LYS A 104 -3.60 5.71 -17.02
N ASP A 105 -4.72 6.36 -16.65
CA ASP A 105 -5.24 7.53 -17.32
C ASP A 105 -4.69 8.80 -16.65
N PRO A 106 -3.86 9.61 -17.36
CA PRO A 106 -3.31 10.85 -16.82
C PRO A 106 -4.40 11.86 -16.44
N PHE A 107 -5.53 11.87 -17.15
CA PHE A 107 -6.65 12.77 -16.87
C PHE A 107 -7.28 12.49 -15.48
N ILE A 108 -7.46 11.20 -15.15
CA ILE A 108 -7.96 10.77 -13.85
C ILE A 108 -6.96 11.16 -12.75
N TYR A 109 -5.67 10.95 -12.99
CA TYR A 109 -4.66 11.39 -12.03
C TYR A 109 -4.74 12.90 -11.76
N GLU A 110 -4.75 13.73 -12.80
CA GLU A 110 -4.82 15.19 -12.67
C GLU A 110 -6.10 15.64 -11.96
N GLN A 111 -7.21 14.99 -12.25
CA GLN A 111 -8.49 15.29 -11.60
C GLN A 111 -8.44 15.02 -10.09
N TRP A 112 -7.83 13.93 -9.65
CA TRP A 112 -7.86 13.51 -8.25
C TRP A 112 -6.68 13.99 -7.43
N TYR A 113 -5.49 14.07 -8.01
CA TYR A 113 -4.28 14.53 -7.32
C TYR A 113 -4.05 16.03 -7.44
N LYS A 114 -4.78 16.75 -8.35
CA LYS A 114 -4.64 18.18 -8.62
C LYS A 114 -3.20 18.58 -8.97
N ARG A 115 -2.52 17.74 -9.75
CA ARG A 115 -1.13 17.88 -10.20
C ARG A 115 -1.01 17.34 -11.61
N ALA A 116 0.00 17.78 -12.35
CA ALA A 116 0.33 17.20 -13.65
C ALA A 116 0.69 15.72 -13.50
N ALA A 117 0.17 14.90 -14.38
CA ALA A 117 0.49 13.49 -14.46
C ALA A 117 1.91 13.24 -14.97
N ALA A 118 2.45 12.06 -14.70
CA ALA A 118 3.64 11.57 -15.37
C ALA A 118 3.38 11.39 -16.87
N LYS A 119 4.44 11.35 -17.69
CA LYS A 119 4.32 11.13 -19.12
C LYS A 119 3.67 9.77 -19.43
N GLU A 120 2.82 9.74 -20.44
CA GLU A 120 2.04 8.55 -20.83
C GLU A 120 2.93 7.35 -21.13
N GLU A 121 4.09 7.58 -21.78
CA GLU A 121 5.04 6.51 -22.07
C GLU A 121 5.49 5.80 -20.78
N VAL A 122 5.79 6.56 -19.72
CA VAL A 122 6.24 6.01 -18.44
C VAL A 122 5.07 5.39 -17.65
N LEU A 123 3.87 5.99 -17.72
CA LEU A 123 2.66 5.43 -17.12
C LEU A 123 2.32 4.05 -17.70
N SER A 124 2.56 3.85 -19.00
CA SER A 124 2.29 2.57 -19.66
C SER A 124 3.22 1.44 -19.18
N GLU A 125 4.46 1.76 -18.78
CA GLU A 125 5.43 0.80 -18.26
C GLU A 125 5.14 0.36 -16.82
N ALA A 126 4.41 1.19 -16.05
CA ALA A 126 4.16 0.92 -14.65
C ALA A 126 3.22 -0.27 -14.43
N VAL A 127 3.61 -1.19 -13.57
CA VAL A 127 2.76 -2.28 -13.10
C VAL A 127 2.23 -1.94 -11.71
N TYR A 128 0.93 -2.13 -11.51
CA TYR A 128 0.31 -1.95 -10.20
C TYR A 128 0.73 -3.06 -9.25
N GLY A 129 1.38 -2.69 -8.15
CA GLY A 129 2.10 -3.60 -7.26
C GLY A 129 1.25 -4.29 -6.21
N LEU A 130 0.03 -4.76 -6.53
CA LEU A 130 -0.76 -5.61 -5.63
C LEU A 130 -0.29 -7.06 -5.80
N SER A 131 0.68 -7.47 -4.99
CA SER A 131 1.45 -8.71 -5.17
C SER A 131 0.60 -9.96 -5.34
N GLU A 132 -0.48 -10.10 -4.58
CA GLU A 132 -1.36 -11.27 -4.58
C GLU A 132 -2.16 -11.42 -5.88
N TRP A 133 -2.33 -10.34 -6.63
CA TRP A 133 -3.15 -10.30 -7.85
C TRP A 133 -2.35 -10.04 -9.13
N LYS A 134 -1.12 -9.52 -9.01
CA LYS A 134 -0.31 -9.06 -10.14
C LYS A 134 1.11 -9.67 -10.16
N ARG A 135 1.31 -10.80 -9.48
CA ARG A 135 2.64 -11.41 -9.32
C ARG A 135 3.40 -11.59 -10.64
N SER A 136 2.74 -12.09 -11.69
CA SER A 136 3.37 -12.35 -12.98
C SER A 136 3.81 -11.08 -13.71
N GLU A 137 3.01 -10.02 -13.62
CA GLU A 137 3.32 -8.73 -14.21
C GLU A 137 4.46 -8.04 -13.44
N ILE A 138 4.42 -8.09 -12.09
CA ILE A 138 5.44 -7.52 -11.21
C ILE A 138 6.81 -8.15 -11.50
N GLN A 139 6.85 -9.45 -11.73
CA GLN A 139 8.10 -10.18 -11.97
C GLN A 139 8.85 -9.70 -13.22
N ASN A 140 8.12 -9.14 -14.19
CA ASN A 140 8.63 -8.78 -15.51
C ASN A 140 8.73 -7.27 -15.76
N THR A 141 8.60 -6.42 -14.74
CA THR A 141 8.66 -4.97 -14.90
C THR A 141 9.90 -4.35 -14.25
N ASN A 142 10.24 -3.14 -14.70
CA ASN A 142 11.23 -2.27 -14.06
C ASN A 142 10.60 -1.12 -13.29
N LEU A 143 9.28 -0.92 -13.38
CA LEU A 143 8.56 0.13 -12.67
C LEU A 143 7.33 -0.44 -11.98
N ILE A 144 7.32 -0.39 -10.67
CA ILE A 144 6.20 -0.81 -9.84
C ILE A 144 5.55 0.41 -9.16
N ALA A 145 4.26 0.59 -9.41
CA ALA A 145 3.41 1.51 -8.66
C ALA A 145 2.86 0.79 -7.43
N ASN A 146 3.49 1.00 -6.29
CA ASN A 146 3.07 0.36 -5.03
C ASN A 146 1.70 0.89 -4.59
N PRO A 147 0.73 0.03 -4.26
CA PRO A 147 -0.63 0.44 -3.91
C PRO A 147 -0.71 1.42 -2.74
N GLY A 148 -1.76 2.23 -2.72
CA GLY A 148 -2.11 3.03 -1.55
C GLY A 148 -2.61 2.17 -0.40
N CYS A 149 -2.39 2.61 0.83
CA CYS A 149 -2.67 1.80 2.01
C CYS A 149 -4.15 1.38 2.14
N PHE A 150 -5.09 2.31 1.94
CA PHE A 150 -6.51 1.98 1.91
C PHE A 150 -6.87 1.11 0.70
N ALA A 151 -6.27 1.40 -0.47
CA ALA A 151 -6.52 0.62 -1.68
C ALA A 151 -6.05 -0.83 -1.51
N THR A 152 -4.91 -1.07 -0.87
CA THR A 152 -4.44 -2.43 -0.56
C THR A 152 -5.48 -3.20 0.27
N ALA A 153 -5.93 -2.65 1.40
CA ALA A 153 -6.91 -3.32 2.25
C ALA A 153 -8.25 -3.53 1.57
N ALA A 154 -8.71 -2.52 0.82
CA ALA A 154 -10.00 -2.56 0.12
C ALA A 154 -9.98 -3.55 -1.06
N LEU A 155 -8.94 -3.52 -1.89
CA LEU A 155 -8.83 -4.40 -3.05
C LEU A 155 -8.69 -5.87 -2.63
N LEU A 156 -7.86 -6.17 -1.63
CA LEU A 156 -7.77 -7.53 -1.09
C LEU A 156 -9.12 -8.02 -0.57
N ALA A 157 -9.95 -7.14 0.00
CA ALA A 157 -11.29 -7.48 0.48
C ALA A 157 -12.31 -7.69 -0.66
N ILE A 158 -12.30 -6.85 -1.70
CA ILE A 158 -13.39 -6.82 -2.69
C ILE A 158 -13.14 -7.67 -3.92
N LEU A 159 -11.89 -7.86 -4.34
CA LEU A 159 -11.58 -8.54 -5.60
C LEU A 159 -12.12 -9.99 -5.68
N PRO A 160 -12.13 -10.80 -4.61
CA PRO A 160 -12.76 -12.11 -4.68
C PRO A 160 -14.25 -12.05 -5.07
N LEU A 161 -14.99 -11.11 -4.50
CA LEU A 161 -16.42 -10.90 -4.78
C LEU A 161 -16.68 -10.39 -6.20
N VAL A 162 -15.87 -9.44 -6.66
CA VAL A 162 -15.99 -8.89 -8.02
C VAL A 162 -15.63 -9.92 -9.07
N ARG A 163 -14.56 -10.68 -8.87
CA ARG A 163 -14.11 -11.74 -9.78
C ARG A 163 -15.12 -12.89 -9.86
N SER A 164 -15.74 -13.26 -8.75
CA SER A 164 -16.76 -14.32 -8.72
C SER A 164 -18.08 -13.91 -9.39
N GLY A 165 -18.32 -12.59 -9.56
CA GLY A 165 -19.58 -12.06 -10.08
C GLY A 165 -20.79 -12.23 -9.14
N MET A 166 -20.55 -12.53 -7.86
CA MET A 166 -21.62 -12.84 -6.88
C MET A 166 -22.37 -11.61 -6.36
N ILE A 167 -21.81 -10.41 -6.54
CA ILE A 167 -22.38 -9.18 -5.99
C ILE A 167 -22.98 -8.29 -7.07
N GLU A 168 -23.91 -7.44 -6.67
CA GLU A 168 -24.43 -6.33 -7.47
C GLU A 168 -23.35 -5.25 -7.64
N GLU A 169 -23.03 -4.88 -8.87
CA GLU A 169 -21.88 -4.04 -9.23
C GLU A 169 -22.01 -2.59 -8.74
N ASP A 170 -23.22 -2.13 -8.44
CA ASP A 170 -23.53 -0.77 -7.94
C ASP A 170 -23.73 -0.71 -6.42
N SER A 171 -23.52 -1.82 -5.72
CA SER A 171 -23.81 -1.94 -4.29
C SER A 171 -22.61 -1.82 -3.37
N ILE A 172 -21.43 -1.56 -3.91
CA ILE A 172 -20.17 -1.59 -3.16
C ILE A 172 -20.03 -0.32 -2.30
N ILE A 173 -19.96 -0.52 -0.99
CA ILE A 173 -19.70 0.54 0.00
C ILE A 173 -18.46 0.13 0.80
N ILE A 174 -17.51 1.05 0.90
CA ILE A 174 -16.25 0.85 1.64
C ILE A 174 -16.13 1.94 2.70
N ASP A 175 -16.12 1.52 3.95
CA ASP A 175 -15.95 2.39 5.11
C ASP A 175 -14.58 2.08 5.76
N ALA A 176 -13.62 3.01 5.59
CA ALA A 176 -12.23 2.81 5.91
C ALA A 176 -11.76 3.70 7.06
N LYS A 177 -11.04 3.12 8.01
CA LYS A 177 -10.44 3.79 9.18
C LYS A 177 -8.92 3.61 9.12
N SER A 178 -8.16 4.70 9.39
CA SER A 178 -6.70 4.68 9.42
C SER A 178 -6.14 5.36 10.65
N GLY A 179 -5.06 4.79 11.18
CA GLY A 179 -4.21 5.46 12.14
C GLY A 179 -3.47 6.67 11.52
N VAL A 180 -3.01 7.57 12.38
CA VAL A 180 -2.48 8.88 11.99
C VAL A 180 -1.16 8.85 11.21
N SER A 181 -0.36 7.81 11.33
CA SER A 181 0.87 7.69 10.52
C SER A 181 0.60 7.71 9.02
N GLY A 182 -0.63 7.34 8.59
CA GLY A 182 -1.07 7.42 7.20
C GLY A 182 -1.16 8.84 6.65
N ALA A 183 -1.29 9.86 7.51
CA ALA A 183 -1.29 11.27 7.12
C ALA A 183 0.13 11.84 6.87
N GLY A 184 1.18 11.05 7.14
CA GLY A 184 2.58 11.48 6.96
C GLY A 184 3.14 12.22 8.17
N LYS A 185 4.39 12.67 8.03
CA LYS A 185 5.18 13.31 9.10
C LYS A 185 4.81 14.76 9.34
N THR A 186 4.32 15.47 8.33
CA THR A 186 4.00 16.89 8.43
C THR A 186 2.76 17.10 9.29
N PRO A 187 2.84 17.87 10.40
CA PRO A 187 1.70 18.12 11.26
C PRO A 187 0.61 18.94 10.54
N THR A 188 -0.63 18.61 10.83
CA THR A 188 -1.82 19.34 10.38
C THR A 188 -2.74 19.57 11.58
N THR A 189 -3.71 20.46 11.46
CA THR A 189 -4.73 20.66 12.52
C THR A 189 -5.39 19.32 12.88
N MET A 190 -5.77 18.53 11.90
CA MET A 190 -6.45 17.23 12.10
C MET A 190 -5.58 16.19 12.81
N THR A 191 -4.24 16.27 12.66
CA THR A 191 -3.29 15.34 13.28
C THR A 191 -2.67 15.88 14.57
N HIS A 192 -3.06 17.11 14.99
CA HIS A 192 -2.61 17.72 16.24
C HIS A 192 -3.20 16.95 17.43
N PHE A 193 -2.36 16.65 18.44
CA PHE A 193 -2.75 15.73 19.52
C PHE A 193 -4.07 16.09 20.21
N PRO A 194 -4.35 17.36 20.64
CA PRO A 194 -5.63 17.69 21.26
C PRO A 194 -6.86 17.56 20.36
N GLU A 195 -6.67 17.67 19.04
CA GLU A 195 -7.76 17.56 18.06
C GLU A 195 -8.06 16.11 17.71
N LEU A 196 -7.04 15.25 17.83
CA LEU A 196 -7.12 13.86 17.44
C LEU A 196 -7.43 12.93 18.63
N TYR A 197 -6.88 13.23 19.82
CA TYR A 197 -7.04 12.39 20.99
C TYR A 197 -8.52 12.36 21.42
N ASP A 198 -9.03 11.15 21.71
CA ASP A 198 -10.45 10.94 22.02
C ASP A 198 -11.44 11.39 20.91
N ASN A 199 -11.00 11.48 19.67
CA ASN A 199 -11.79 11.96 18.55
C ASN A 199 -11.66 11.04 17.33
N LEU A 200 -12.63 11.12 16.42
CA LEU A 200 -12.64 10.45 15.13
C LEU A 200 -13.06 11.46 14.06
N HIS A 201 -12.20 11.62 13.06
CA HIS A 201 -12.49 12.53 11.95
C HIS A 201 -12.83 11.76 10.68
N ILE A 202 -13.96 12.09 10.06
CA ILE A 202 -14.24 11.73 8.68
C ILE A 202 -13.63 12.80 7.77
N TYR A 203 -12.99 12.39 6.67
CA TYR A 203 -12.35 13.32 5.75
C TYR A 203 -12.43 12.82 4.30
N LYS A 204 -12.34 13.73 3.33
CA LYS A 204 -12.36 13.43 1.88
C LYS A 204 -13.42 12.41 1.46
N VAL A 205 -14.65 12.56 1.98
CA VAL A 205 -15.77 11.67 1.62
C VAL A 205 -16.01 11.76 0.12
N ASN A 206 -15.92 10.61 -0.58
CA ASN A 206 -16.02 10.50 -2.04
C ASN A 206 -14.98 11.32 -2.84
N GLU A 207 -13.97 11.90 -2.17
CA GLU A 207 -12.93 12.74 -2.79
C GLU A 207 -11.52 12.21 -2.51
N HIS A 208 -11.40 11.03 -1.91
CA HIS A 208 -10.11 10.45 -1.58
C HIS A 208 -9.43 9.89 -2.83
N GLN A 209 -8.14 10.20 -3.03
CA GLN A 209 -7.36 9.80 -4.21
C GLN A 209 -7.24 8.28 -4.41
N HIS A 210 -7.59 7.46 -3.42
CA HIS A 210 -7.65 6.01 -3.57
C HIS A 210 -8.97 5.52 -4.23
N VAL A 211 -9.97 6.38 -4.41
CA VAL A 211 -11.22 6.00 -5.10
C VAL A 211 -10.93 5.55 -6.53
N PRO A 212 -10.33 6.38 -7.41
CA PRO A 212 -10.07 5.99 -8.79
C PRO A 212 -9.06 4.84 -8.88
N GLU A 213 -8.13 4.72 -7.92
CA GLU A 213 -7.20 3.61 -7.82
C GLU A 213 -7.92 2.27 -7.62
N ILE A 214 -8.89 2.24 -6.70
CA ILE A 214 -9.72 1.05 -6.45
C ILE A 214 -10.60 0.76 -7.67
N GLU A 215 -11.32 1.75 -8.19
CA GLU A 215 -12.24 1.60 -9.32
C GLU A 215 -11.53 1.10 -10.58
N GLN A 216 -10.33 1.62 -10.88
CA GLN A 216 -9.50 1.15 -12.00
C GLN A 216 -9.20 -0.34 -11.88
N MET A 217 -8.79 -0.80 -10.69
CA MET A 217 -8.49 -2.21 -10.45
C MET A 217 -9.75 -3.09 -10.53
N LEU A 218 -10.88 -2.63 -10.02
CA LEU A 218 -12.15 -3.37 -10.12
C LEU A 218 -12.57 -3.54 -11.59
N ALA A 219 -12.42 -2.50 -12.40
CA ALA A 219 -12.75 -2.51 -13.82
C ALA A 219 -11.90 -3.49 -14.65
N GLU A 220 -10.66 -3.79 -14.24
CA GLU A 220 -9.85 -4.82 -14.87
C GLU A 220 -10.48 -6.23 -14.72
N TRP A 221 -11.11 -6.50 -13.58
CA TRP A 221 -11.68 -7.81 -13.26
C TRP A 221 -13.17 -7.93 -13.64
N ASN A 222 -13.89 -6.82 -13.59
CA ASN A 222 -15.27 -6.76 -14.05
C ASN A 222 -15.59 -5.35 -14.60
N ARG A 223 -15.67 -5.24 -15.92
CA ARG A 223 -15.96 -3.99 -16.63
C ARG A 223 -17.33 -3.39 -16.32
N ASN A 224 -18.23 -4.17 -15.71
CA ASN A 224 -19.57 -3.70 -15.33
C ASN A 224 -19.59 -3.03 -13.95
N THR A 225 -18.49 -3.07 -13.21
CA THR A 225 -18.38 -2.42 -11.89
C THR A 225 -18.72 -0.94 -12.01
N LYS A 226 -19.56 -0.46 -11.09
CA LYS A 226 -20.00 0.93 -11.00
C LYS A 226 -19.12 1.69 -10.00
N PRO A 227 -19.16 3.02 -9.99
CA PRO A 227 -18.51 3.82 -8.98
C PRO A 227 -18.86 3.37 -7.57
N ILE A 228 -17.84 3.33 -6.71
CA ILE A 228 -17.98 2.88 -5.32
C ILE A 228 -18.34 4.04 -4.39
N THR A 229 -19.02 3.75 -3.28
CA THR A 229 -19.09 4.67 -2.14
C THR A 229 -17.89 4.44 -1.23
N PHE A 230 -17.11 5.49 -0.97
CA PHE A 230 -15.88 5.38 -0.18
C PHE A 230 -15.80 6.46 0.90
N SER A 231 -15.81 6.07 2.15
CA SER A 231 -15.68 6.95 3.32
C SER A 231 -14.37 6.66 4.06
N THR A 232 -13.61 7.69 4.37
CA THR A 232 -12.34 7.57 5.08
C THR A 232 -12.39 8.28 6.43
N HIS A 233 -11.84 7.62 7.44
CA HIS A 233 -11.77 8.14 8.81
C HIS A 233 -10.33 8.10 9.32
N LEU A 234 -9.95 9.13 10.07
CA LEU A 234 -8.74 9.17 10.87
C LEU A 234 -9.13 8.85 12.31
N ILE A 235 -8.49 7.85 12.90
CA ILE A 235 -8.77 7.39 14.25
C ILE A 235 -7.54 7.57 15.16
N PRO A 236 -7.71 7.69 16.49
CA PRO A 236 -6.64 8.04 17.42
C PRO A 236 -5.74 6.85 17.79
N ILE A 237 -5.24 6.16 16.76
CA ILE A 237 -4.19 5.16 16.87
C ILE A 237 -3.01 5.55 15.97
N SER A 238 -1.81 5.12 16.30
CA SER A 238 -0.64 5.47 15.48
C SER A 238 -0.60 4.70 14.16
N ARG A 239 -0.85 3.40 14.19
CA ARG A 239 -0.74 2.49 13.02
C ARG A 239 -1.92 1.54 12.97
N GLY A 240 -2.31 1.19 11.75
CA GLY A 240 -3.38 0.24 11.44
C GLY A 240 -4.42 0.83 10.50
N ILE A 241 -4.96 -0.01 9.64
CA ILE A 241 -6.13 0.26 8.81
C ILE A 241 -7.16 -0.83 9.07
N MET A 242 -8.43 -0.43 9.16
CA MET A 242 -9.58 -1.31 9.08
C MET A 242 -10.48 -0.82 7.95
N VAL A 243 -10.73 -1.70 7.00
CA VAL A 243 -11.76 -1.52 5.97
C VAL A 243 -12.94 -2.40 6.34
N THR A 244 -14.13 -1.81 6.40
CA THR A 244 -15.39 -2.53 6.43
C THR A 244 -16.08 -2.34 5.09
N LEU A 245 -16.21 -3.42 4.35
CA LEU A 245 -16.79 -3.43 3.02
C LEU A 245 -18.18 -4.06 3.09
N TYR A 246 -19.13 -3.47 2.41
CA TYR A 246 -20.48 -3.99 2.24
C TYR A 246 -20.81 -4.10 0.76
N ALA A 247 -21.45 -5.21 0.36
CA ALA A 247 -21.99 -5.38 -0.98
C ALA A 247 -23.24 -6.24 -0.93
N LYS A 248 -24.17 -6.03 -1.87
CA LYS A 248 -25.38 -6.84 -2.00
C LYS A 248 -25.10 -8.04 -2.90
N VAL A 249 -25.55 -9.21 -2.51
CA VAL A 249 -25.42 -10.40 -3.36
C VAL A 249 -26.53 -10.46 -4.41
N LYS A 250 -26.22 -10.99 -5.59
CA LYS A 250 -27.21 -11.19 -6.68
C LYS A 250 -28.19 -12.32 -6.41
N ARG A 251 -27.82 -13.26 -5.56
CA ARG A 251 -28.61 -14.44 -5.18
C ARG A 251 -28.33 -14.79 -3.73
N GLU A 252 -29.32 -15.32 -3.06
CA GLU A 252 -29.13 -15.90 -1.73
C GLU A 252 -27.99 -16.96 -1.76
N MET A 253 -27.23 -17.00 -0.69
CA MET A 253 -26.07 -17.88 -0.53
C MET A 253 -25.92 -18.29 0.93
N GLU A 254 -25.20 -19.38 1.14
CA GLU A 254 -24.76 -19.78 2.48
C GLU A 254 -23.43 -19.11 2.84
N ILE A 255 -23.23 -18.82 4.12
CA ILE A 255 -21.98 -18.17 4.59
C ILE A 255 -20.75 -19.05 4.29
N GLU A 256 -20.89 -20.35 4.27
CA GLU A 256 -19.83 -21.30 3.94
C GLU A 256 -19.33 -21.13 2.50
N GLN A 257 -20.17 -20.75 1.56
CA GLN A 257 -19.78 -20.44 0.19
C GLN A 257 -18.91 -19.17 0.13
N LEU A 258 -19.27 -18.16 0.93
CA LEU A 258 -18.50 -16.93 1.05
C LEU A 258 -17.14 -17.20 1.70
N GLN A 259 -17.12 -17.93 2.81
CA GLN A 259 -15.89 -18.32 3.52
C GLN A 259 -14.93 -19.06 2.58
N LYS A 260 -15.44 -20.08 1.90
CA LYS A 260 -14.69 -20.89 0.95
C LYS A 260 -14.13 -20.08 -0.20
N LEU A 261 -14.88 -19.12 -0.75
CA LEU A 261 -14.42 -18.24 -1.82
C LEU A 261 -13.12 -17.50 -1.41
N TYR A 262 -13.06 -16.97 -0.19
CA TYR A 262 -11.89 -16.26 0.31
C TYR A 262 -10.73 -17.20 0.61
N GLU A 263 -10.99 -18.34 1.24
CA GLU A 263 -9.97 -19.35 1.53
C GLU A 263 -9.31 -19.87 0.25
N GLU A 264 -10.10 -20.25 -0.75
CA GLU A 264 -9.58 -20.72 -2.05
C GLU A 264 -8.85 -19.61 -2.83
N THR A 265 -9.37 -18.37 -2.79
CA THR A 265 -8.72 -17.24 -3.49
C THR A 265 -7.32 -16.95 -2.95
N TYR A 266 -7.14 -17.06 -1.63
CA TYR A 266 -5.90 -16.67 -0.96
C TYR A 266 -5.07 -17.84 -0.43
N GLU A 267 -5.39 -19.08 -0.81
CA GLU A 267 -4.68 -20.28 -0.36
C GLU A 267 -3.16 -20.19 -0.54
N GLN A 268 -2.71 -19.59 -1.65
CA GLN A 268 -1.29 -19.44 -1.99
C GLN A 268 -0.68 -18.09 -1.56
N SER A 269 -1.43 -17.26 -0.84
CA SER A 269 -1.02 -15.92 -0.46
C SER A 269 -0.44 -15.89 0.95
N ALA A 270 0.87 -15.87 1.05
CA ALA A 270 1.60 -16.02 2.32
C ALA A 270 1.23 -14.97 3.40
N PHE A 271 0.77 -13.79 2.98
CA PHE A 271 0.44 -12.69 3.90
C PHE A 271 -1.06 -12.45 4.07
N ILE A 272 -1.92 -13.29 3.51
CA ILE A 272 -3.36 -13.17 3.69
C ILE A 272 -3.83 -14.26 4.65
N ARG A 273 -4.57 -13.85 5.69
CA ARG A 273 -5.14 -14.79 6.67
C ARG A 273 -6.66 -14.57 6.74
N ILE A 274 -7.41 -15.62 6.41
CA ILE A 274 -8.86 -15.63 6.51
C ILE A 274 -9.22 -16.15 7.91
N ARG A 275 -9.97 -15.37 8.67
CA ARG A 275 -10.44 -15.75 10.00
C ARG A 275 -11.51 -16.82 9.90
N MET A 276 -11.63 -17.62 10.95
CA MET A 276 -12.70 -18.63 11.02
C MET A 276 -14.08 -17.95 10.97
N GLN A 277 -15.05 -18.65 10.47
CA GLN A 277 -16.43 -18.17 10.40
C GLN A 277 -16.91 -17.63 11.76
N GLY A 278 -17.43 -16.40 11.74
CA GLY A 278 -17.88 -15.70 12.93
C GLY A 278 -16.80 -14.86 13.64
N GLU A 279 -15.54 -14.95 13.23
CA GLU A 279 -14.46 -14.13 13.77
C GLU A 279 -14.16 -12.93 12.85
N LEU A 280 -14.02 -11.74 13.43
CA LEU A 280 -13.66 -10.52 12.73
C LEU A 280 -12.35 -9.95 13.29
N PRO A 281 -11.38 -9.59 12.41
CA PRO A 281 -10.07 -9.13 12.85
C PRO A 281 -10.06 -7.68 13.32
N SER A 282 -9.04 -7.32 14.11
CA SER A 282 -8.76 -5.95 14.51
C SER A 282 -7.35 -5.48 14.07
N PRO A 283 -7.12 -4.16 13.86
CA PRO A 283 -5.83 -3.65 13.40
C PRO A 283 -4.65 -3.99 14.32
N LYS A 284 -4.90 -4.20 15.60
CA LYS A 284 -3.88 -4.55 16.59
C LYS A 284 -3.23 -5.92 16.31
N GLU A 285 -3.98 -6.82 15.68
CA GLU A 285 -3.56 -8.20 15.39
C GLU A 285 -2.60 -8.33 14.19
N VAL A 286 -2.43 -7.24 13.43
CA VAL A 286 -1.51 -7.20 12.27
C VAL A 286 -0.42 -6.13 12.42
N ARG A 287 -0.44 -5.35 13.50
CA ARG A 287 0.48 -4.24 13.74
C ARG A 287 1.94 -4.69 13.68
N GLY A 288 2.75 -3.97 12.90
CA GLY A 288 4.19 -4.25 12.72
C GLY A 288 4.51 -5.43 11.82
N SER A 289 3.51 -6.05 11.19
CA SER A 289 3.67 -7.19 10.28
C SER A 289 3.14 -6.91 8.88
N ASN A 290 3.51 -7.76 7.92
CA ASN A 290 3.02 -7.66 6.54
C ASN A 290 1.71 -8.44 6.31
N TYR A 291 1.06 -8.91 7.36
CA TYR A 291 -0.21 -9.64 7.23
C TYR A 291 -1.38 -8.71 6.93
N CYS A 292 -2.31 -9.25 6.13
CA CYS A 292 -3.68 -8.76 5.99
C CYS A 292 -4.61 -9.85 6.52
N ASP A 293 -5.37 -9.53 7.58
CA ASP A 293 -6.37 -10.43 8.14
C ASP A 293 -7.74 -10.03 7.64
N MET A 294 -8.53 -11.03 7.25
CA MET A 294 -9.89 -10.80 6.78
C MET A 294 -10.90 -11.72 7.50
N GLY A 295 -12.06 -11.18 7.77
CA GLY A 295 -13.22 -11.91 8.23
C GLY A 295 -14.43 -11.57 7.38
N VAL A 296 -15.31 -12.55 7.16
CA VAL A 296 -16.49 -12.44 6.29
C VAL A 296 -17.76 -12.71 7.09
N ALA A 297 -18.82 -12.02 6.74
CA ALA A 297 -20.15 -12.24 7.29
C ALA A 297 -21.22 -12.04 6.20
N TYR A 298 -22.34 -12.72 6.35
CA TYR A 298 -23.49 -12.57 5.47
C TYR A 298 -24.76 -12.36 6.31
N ASP A 299 -25.54 -11.37 5.95
CA ASP A 299 -26.86 -11.10 6.54
C ASP A 299 -27.95 -11.47 5.53
N GLU A 300 -28.56 -12.62 5.74
CA GLU A 300 -29.67 -13.14 4.91
C GLU A 300 -30.85 -12.18 4.84
N ARG A 301 -31.13 -11.44 5.94
CA ARG A 301 -32.29 -10.50 6.00
C ARG A 301 -32.13 -9.34 5.02
N THR A 302 -30.91 -8.92 4.76
CA THR A 302 -30.61 -7.78 3.89
C THR A 302 -30.01 -8.19 2.56
N GLY A 303 -29.60 -9.46 2.42
CA GLY A 303 -28.86 -9.96 1.26
C GLY A 303 -27.49 -9.31 1.10
N ARG A 304 -26.85 -8.89 2.22
CA ARG A 304 -25.55 -8.20 2.18
C ARG A 304 -24.43 -9.05 2.77
N VAL A 305 -23.32 -9.05 2.05
CA VAL A 305 -22.04 -9.48 2.58
C VAL A 305 -21.33 -8.33 3.28
N THR A 306 -20.64 -8.64 4.37
CA THR A 306 -19.71 -7.73 5.05
C THR A 306 -18.36 -8.38 5.07
N VAL A 307 -17.33 -7.67 4.62
CA VAL A 307 -15.93 -8.10 4.71
C VAL A 307 -15.16 -7.09 5.54
N VAL A 308 -14.53 -7.57 6.59
CA VAL A 308 -13.61 -6.76 7.40
C VAL A 308 -12.19 -7.14 7.03
N SER A 309 -11.40 -6.17 6.55
CA SER A 309 -9.99 -6.34 6.19
C SER A 309 -9.14 -5.41 7.04
N VAL A 310 -8.09 -5.94 7.67
CA VAL A 310 -7.17 -5.15 8.50
C VAL A 310 -5.73 -5.35 8.07
N ILE A 311 -4.97 -4.26 8.05
CA ILE A 311 -3.53 -4.24 7.74
C ILE A 311 -2.82 -3.24 8.66
N ASP A 312 -1.51 -3.35 8.77
CA ASP A 312 -0.67 -2.24 9.19
C ASP A 312 -0.42 -1.31 8.00
N ASN A 313 -0.83 -0.04 8.10
CA ASN A 313 -0.75 0.93 7.02
C ASN A 313 0.67 1.29 6.58
N MET A 314 1.68 1.08 7.45
CA MET A 314 3.09 1.32 7.14
C MET A 314 3.79 0.05 6.59
N MET A 315 3.28 -1.13 6.94
CA MET A 315 3.78 -2.42 6.47
C MET A 315 3.07 -2.85 5.19
N LYS A 316 2.04 -3.69 5.28
CA LYS A 316 1.27 -4.16 4.12
C LYS A 316 0.66 -3.02 3.32
N GLY A 317 0.37 -1.90 3.97
CA GLY A 317 -0.14 -0.69 3.30
C GLY A 317 0.93 0.16 2.59
N ALA A 318 2.22 -0.07 2.81
CA ALA A 318 3.30 0.77 2.27
C ALA A 318 4.63 0.02 2.10
N ALA A 319 5.55 0.13 3.08
CA ALA A 319 6.92 -0.37 2.96
C ALA A 319 7.00 -1.89 2.85
N GLY A 320 6.19 -2.62 3.60
CA GLY A 320 6.17 -4.08 3.53
C GLY A 320 5.70 -4.59 2.16
N GLN A 321 4.64 -3.99 1.60
CA GLN A 321 4.18 -4.28 0.24
C GLN A 321 5.27 -3.95 -0.80
N ALA A 322 5.98 -2.83 -0.63
CA ALA A 322 7.06 -2.45 -1.54
C ALA A 322 8.23 -3.45 -1.50
N ILE A 323 8.59 -3.97 -0.34
CA ILE A 323 9.64 -5.00 -0.21
C ILE A 323 9.14 -6.35 -0.74
N GLN A 324 7.87 -6.72 -0.51
CA GLN A 324 7.27 -7.90 -1.13
C GLN A 324 7.36 -7.83 -2.66
N ASN A 325 7.04 -6.68 -3.25
CA ASN A 325 7.21 -6.42 -4.68
C ASN A 325 8.68 -6.50 -5.11
N ALA A 326 9.61 -5.94 -4.32
CA ALA A 326 11.04 -6.02 -4.59
C ALA A 326 11.55 -7.46 -4.60
N ASN A 327 11.09 -8.29 -3.67
CA ASN A 327 11.41 -9.71 -3.63
C ASN A 327 10.98 -10.42 -4.92
N ILE A 328 9.75 -10.18 -5.37
CA ILE A 328 9.20 -10.77 -6.60
C ILE A 328 10.04 -10.34 -7.83
N VAL A 329 10.35 -9.05 -7.95
CA VAL A 329 11.19 -8.50 -9.04
C VAL A 329 12.62 -9.05 -9.02
N ALA A 330 13.13 -9.35 -7.82
CA ALA A 330 14.46 -9.92 -7.63
C ALA A 330 14.50 -11.46 -7.80
N GLY A 331 13.36 -12.11 -8.04
CA GLY A 331 13.24 -13.56 -8.12
C GLY A 331 13.43 -14.27 -6.78
N LEU A 332 13.21 -13.56 -5.67
CA LEU A 332 13.24 -14.11 -4.32
C LEU A 332 11.83 -14.58 -3.90
N GLU A 333 11.80 -15.39 -2.84
CA GLU A 333 10.54 -15.68 -2.16
C GLU A 333 9.93 -14.37 -1.61
N GLU A 334 8.66 -14.13 -1.89
CA GLU A 334 7.98 -12.89 -1.55
C GLU A 334 7.97 -12.58 -0.04
N THR A 335 8.10 -13.61 0.80
CA THR A 335 8.13 -13.51 2.26
C THR A 335 9.48 -13.11 2.83
N THR A 336 10.54 -13.12 2.02
CA THR A 336 11.91 -12.87 2.48
C THR A 336 12.02 -11.53 3.20
N GLY A 337 12.56 -11.51 4.42
CA GLY A 337 12.71 -10.30 5.23
C GLY A 337 11.42 -9.69 5.78
N LEU A 338 10.27 -10.36 5.60
CA LEU A 338 8.96 -9.84 5.99
C LEU A 338 8.19 -10.73 6.99
N GLN A 339 8.80 -11.81 7.46
CA GLN A 339 8.16 -12.79 8.36
C GLN A 339 8.14 -12.31 9.82
N HIS A 340 7.81 -11.04 10.03
CA HIS A 340 7.69 -10.47 11.38
C HIS A 340 6.37 -10.87 12.02
N MET A 341 6.41 -11.31 13.28
CA MET A 341 5.22 -11.49 14.07
C MET A 341 4.55 -10.13 14.39
N PRO A 342 3.22 -10.06 14.42
CA PRO A 342 2.53 -8.86 14.89
C PRO A 342 2.94 -8.47 16.30
N LEU A 343 3.11 -7.17 16.54
CA LEU A 343 3.53 -6.66 17.85
C LEU A 343 2.42 -6.74 18.91
N TYR A 344 1.17 -6.68 18.53
CA TYR A 344 -0.06 -6.69 19.34
C TYR A 344 -0.15 -5.58 20.40
N LEU A 345 0.87 -5.34 21.27
CA LEU A 345 0.93 -4.30 22.32
C LEU A 345 1.66 -3.04 21.87
#